data_d5b43ab3c99f85f6c8b41138e848de58
#
_entry.id   d5b43ab3c99f85f6c8b41138e848de58
#
_cell.length_a   1.000
_cell.length_b   1.000
_cell.length_c   1.000
_cell.angle_alpha   90.00
_cell.angle_beta   90.00
_cell.angle_gamma   90.00
#
_symmetry.space_group_name_H-M   'P 1'
#
loop_
_entity.id
_entity.type
_entity.pdbx_description
1 polymer ?
#
loop_
_entity_poly.entity_id
_entity_poly.type
_entity_poly.pdbx_seq_one_letter_code
_entity_poly.pdbx_strand_id
1 'polypeptide(L)'
;MNFGFLALLDSFVSFFRDEVFPGINTSEFGGSNVRDILGKYFEENPIPEGNPEQFGSNFLLEGVTNLQSVIADLTFGDSLIASAPILLLSASVVIIMGVLGEAFFKRTGIPDILFLMVLGIIIGPVLGIIQPQAVLEIVPYFAAVALIIIMFDGGLNLHIGKVLKTAHFAIILVIVGFAVSVGIVAGLAHYGLGWEWIDSILLGSIVGGSSSIIVFGLVKKIHISEDAKSMLSFESALTDIFAVIIAFVLFEAALSGEFSFDTLGVTIGKAVMVGLVLGFGVGIPWMFVISKLKNAQHSYMLTIGMVFMLFFLATSFGESGALTALVFGLMLGKKTYFSRILKIKFPEDTIDNSLHSQVTFLVRAFFFVFVGLLASFAQIEYVIFGVIAAIAIYIGRIIITKSVLVRGFSKLDKKVTSVMIPRGLAAAVLATFPLSMGLPNAEAYPQIIFFVVITSVITVSYTHLTLPTILLV
;
A
#
# COMPACT_ATOMS: atom_id res chain seq x y z
N MET A 1 -23.98 8.49 27.82
CA MET A 1 -23.02 8.04 26.82
C MET A 1 -23.65 7.30 25.63
N ASN A 2 -24.85 6.77 25.76
CA ASN A 2 -25.57 6.03 24.69
C ASN A 2 -26.10 6.87 23.52
N PHE A 3 -26.28 8.19 23.66
CA PHE A 3 -26.79 9.05 22.59
C PHE A 3 -25.75 9.28 21.47
N GLY A 4 -24.46 9.31 21.78
CA GLY A 4 -23.41 9.53 20.77
C GLY A 4 -23.17 8.32 19.85
N PHE A 5 -23.27 7.09 20.38
CA PHE A 5 -23.09 5.87 19.60
C PHE A 5 -24.28 5.62 18.66
N LEU A 6 -25.51 5.83 19.14
CA LEU A 6 -26.71 5.72 18.31
C LEU A 6 -26.75 6.79 17.21
N ALA A 7 -26.32 8.02 17.52
CA ALA A 7 -26.18 9.07 16.52
C ALA A 7 -25.10 8.77 15.46
N LEU A 8 -24.00 8.13 15.86
CA LEU A 8 -22.95 7.65 14.93
C LEU A 8 -23.46 6.50 14.06
N LEU A 9 -24.24 5.57 14.64
CA LEU A 9 -24.85 4.46 13.92
C LEU A 9 -25.92 4.96 12.93
N ASP A 10 -26.76 5.91 13.35
CA ASP A 10 -27.76 6.56 12.48
C ASP A 10 -27.10 7.35 11.34
N SER A 11 -25.99 8.05 11.62
CA SER A 11 -25.20 8.73 10.59
C SER A 11 -24.55 7.75 9.63
N PHE A 12 -24.09 6.61 10.11
CA PHE A 12 -23.50 5.54 9.31
C PHE A 12 -24.55 4.87 8.43
N VAL A 13 -25.73 4.54 8.99
CA VAL A 13 -26.85 3.94 8.25
C VAL A 13 -27.44 4.91 7.21
N SER A 14 -27.58 6.20 7.56
CA SER A 14 -28.06 7.21 6.61
C SER A 14 -27.07 7.44 5.47
N PHE A 15 -25.77 7.42 5.77
CA PHE A 15 -24.71 7.48 4.77
C PHE A 15 -24.82 6.32 3.77
N PHE A 16 -25.02 5.10 4.24
CA PHE A 16 -25.18 3.92 3.40
C PHE A 16 -26.40 4.03 2.50
N ARG A 17 -27.54 4.44 3.07
CA ARG A 17 -28.81 4.57 2.34
C ARG A 17 -28.75 5.64 1.28
N ASP A 18 -28.23 6.81 1.63
CA ASP A 18 -28.41 8.01 0.79
C ASP A 18 -27.29 8.16 -0.26
N GLU A 19 -26.10 7.58 -0.01
CA GLU A 19 -24.92 7.83 -0.80
C GLU A 19 -24.28 6.60 -1.46
N VAL A 20 -24.35 5.43 -0.82
CA VAL A 20 -23.74 4.21 -1.36
C VAL A 20 -24.73 3.45 -2.23
N PHE A 21 -26.01 3.49 -1.86
CA PHE A 21 -27.09 2.82 -2.59
C PHE A 21 -28.27 3.78 -2.87
N PRO A 22 -28.09 4.85 -3.62
CA PRO A 22 -29.18 5.75 -3.96
C PRO A 22 -30.18 5.01 -4.86
N GLY A 23 -31.34 4.63 -4.31
CA GLY A 23 -32.41 3.96 -5.04
C GLY A 23 -32.85 2.61 -4.50
N ILE A 24 -32.22 2.08 -3.46
CA ILE A 24 -32.74 0.88 -2.78
C ILE A 24 -33.89 1.30 -1.86
N ASN A 25 -35.09 0.88 -2.24
CA ASN A 25 -36.29 1.08 -1.42
C ASN A 25 -36.25 0.13 -0.23
N THR A 26 -35.87 0.64 0.94
CA THR A 26 -35.76 -0.15 2.18
C THR A 26 -37.07 -0.76 2.65
N SER A 27 -38.21 -0.42 2.04
CA SER A 27 -39.49 -1.06 2.30
C SER A 27 -39.61 -2.50 1.77
N GLU A 28 -38.70 -2.93 0.87
CA GLU A 28 -38.69 -4.30 0.34
C GLU A 28 -37.91 -5.29 1.22
N PHE A 29 -37.07 -4.81 2.11
CA PHE A 29 -36.45 -5.64 3.14
C PHE A 29 -37.34 -5.65 4.39
N GLY A 30 -38.43 -6.41 4.31
CA GLY A 30 -39.36 -6.77 5.40
C GLY A 30 -39.23 -5.97 6.69
N GLY A 31 -39.75 -4.76 6.72
CA GLY A 31 -40.26 -3.96 7.82
C GLY A 31 -39.59 -3.90 9.20
N SER A 32 -38.46 -4.51 9.44
CA SER A 32 -37.79 -4.42 10.74
C SER A 32 -36.59 -3.49 10.66
N ASN A 33 -36.79 -2.29 11.20
CA ASN A 33 -35.73 -1.32 11.41
C ASN A 33 -34.67 -1.94 12.34
N VAL A 34 -33.38 -1.68 12.10
CA VAL A 34 -32.28 -2.07 13.03
C VAL A 34 -32.63 -1.70 14.50
N ARG A 35 -33.38 -0.62 14.67
CA ARG A 35 -33.93 -0.16 15.95
C ARG A 35 -34.92 -1.14 16.55
N ASP A 36 -35.74 -1.84 15.74
CA ASP A 36 -36.73 -2.82 16.23
C ASP A 36 -36.06 -4.14 16.57
N ILE A 37 -35.00 -4.50 15.84
CA ILE A 37 -34.18 -5.70 16.13
C ILE A 37 -33.38 -5.49 17.43
N LEU A 38 -32.74 -4.32 17.58
CA LEU A 38 -32.04 -3.97 18.81
C LEU A 38 -33.01 -3.76 19.98
N GLY A 39 -34.20 -3.20 19.74
CA GLY A 39 -35.26 -3.06 20.73
C GLY A 39 -35.72 -4.40 21.28
N LYS A 40 -36.02 -5.37 20.41
CA LYS A 40 -36.37 -6.74 20.80
C LYS A 40 -35.25 -7.46 21.55
N TYR A 41 -34.00 -7.29 21.10
CA TYR A 41 -32.85 -7.88 21.79
C TYR A 41 -32.71 -7.35 23.24
N PHE A 42 -32.92 -6.05 23.45
CA PHE A 42 -32.86 -5.43 24.78
C PHE A 42 -34.10 -5.69 25.63
N GLU A 43 -35.26 -6.01 25.05
CA GLU A 43 -36.44 -6.50 25.78
C GLU A 43 -36.23 -7.93 26.30
N GLU A 44 -35.58 -8.78 25.48
CA GLU A 44 -35.26 -10.17 25.87
C GLU A 44 -34.06 -10.27 26.83
N ASN A 45 -33.16 -9.30 26.79
CA ASN A 45 -31.95 -9.21 27.62
C ASN A 45 -31.89 -7.86 28.33
N PRO A 46 -32.65 -7.68 29.43
CA PRO A 46 -32.68 -6.40 30.13
C PRO A 46 -31.33 -6.04 30.72
N ILE A 47 -30.96 -4.76 30.51
CA ILE A 47 -29.69 -4.19 30.97
C ILE A 47 -29.61 -4.32 32.50
N PRO A 48 -28.59 -4.99 33.07
CA PRO A 48 -28.41 -5.05 34.51
C PRO A 48 -28.17 -3.64 35.07
N GLU A 49 -28.81 -3.31 36.20
CA GLU A 49 -28.54 -2.06 36.92
C GLU A 49 -27.11 -2.09 37.47
N GLY A 50 -26.15 -1.52 36.72
CA GLY A 50 -24.73 -1.48 37.06
C GLY A 50 -24.00 -0.33 36.37
N ASN A 51 -22.75 -0.11 36.77
CA ASN A 51 -21.90 0.98 36.30
C ASN A 51 -21.77 0.99 34.76
N PRO A 52 -22.07 2.11 34.05
CA PRO A 52 -22.06 2.20 32.58
C PRO A 52 -20.71 1.82 31.91
N GLU A 53 -19.60 2.00 32.61
CA GLU A 53 -18.26 1.63 32.11
C GLU A 53 -18.03 0.11 32.10
N GLN A 54 -18.60 -0.62 33.04
CA GLN A 54 -18.54 -2.08 33.09
C GLN A 54 -19.49 -2.74 32.08
N PHE A 55 -20.60 -2.09 31.75
CA PHE A 55 -21.56 -2.58 30.77
C PHE A 55 -20.97 -2.54 29.36
N GLY A 56 -20.28 -1.43 28.97
CA GLY A 56 -19.65 -1.30 27.66
C GLY A 56 -18.53 -2.33 27.42
N SER A 57 -17.74 -2.62 28.46
CA SER A 57 -16.67 -3.62 28.37
C SER A 57 -17.21 -5.06 28.34
N ASN A 58 -18.25 -5.36 29.12
CA ASN A 58 -18.85 -6.70 29.15
C ASN A 58 -19.65 -6.99 27.87
N PHE A 59 -20.38 -5.99 27.33
CA PHE A 59 -21.14 -6.15 26.09
C PHE A 59 -20.20 -6.41 24.89
N LEU A 60 -19.06 -5.68 24.82
CA LEU A 60 -18.05 -5.93 23.78
C LEU A 60 -17.37 -7.29 23.98
N LEU A 61 -17.07 -7.67 25.22
CA LEU A 61 -16.47 -8.98 25.54
C LEU A 61 -17.45 -10.15 25.25
N GLU A 62 -18.71 -10.04 25.63
CA GLU A 62 -19.75 -11.04 25.32
C GLU A 62 -20.05 -11.09 23.82
N GLY A 63 -20.11 -9.96 23.14
CA GLY A 63 -20.25 -9.90 21.68
C GLY A 63 -19.07 -10.56 20.97
N VAL A 64 -17.86 -10.32 21.43
CA VAL A 64 -16.63 -10.94 20.86
C VAL A 64 -16.59 -12.44 21.18
N THR A 65 -16.93 -12.88 22.40
CA THR A 65 -16.98 -14.31 22.75
C THR A 65 -18.08 -15.07 22.02
N ASN A 66 -19.24 -14.45 21.81
CA ASN A 66 -20.31 -15.06 21.01
C ASN A 66 -19.90 -15.14 19.51
N LEU A 67 -19.26 -14.12 18.96
CA LEU A 67 -18.69 -14.18 17.62
C LEU A 67 -17.59 -15.26 17.52
N GLN A 68 -16.72 -15.36 18.51
CA GLN A 68 -15.69 -16.41 18.57
C GLN A 68 -16.29 -17.82 18.66
N SER A 69 -17.37 -18.02 19.43
CA SER A 69 -18.03 -19.31 19.48
C SER A 69 -18.74 -19.66 18.18
N VAL A 70 -19.42 -18.71 17.54
CA VAL A 70 -20.04 -18.93 16.22
C VAL A 70 -18.98 -19.23 15.17
N ILE A 71 -17.83 -18.56 15.22
CA ILE A 71 -16.72 -18.82 14.31
C ILE A 71 -16.07 -20.17 14.61
N ALA A 72 -15.92 -20.54 15.90
CA ALA A 72 -15.44 -21.85 16.32
C ALA A 72 -16.37 -22.98 15.86
N ASP A 73 -17.69 -22.77 15.94
CA ASP A 73 -18.68 -23.72 15.43
C ASP A 73 -18.66 -23.85 13.89
N LEU A 74 -18.21 -22.81 13.16
CA LEU A 74 -17.99 -22.85 11.72
C LEU A 74 -16.65 -23.51 11.32
N THR A 75 -15.73 -23.67 12.28
CA THR A 75 -14.40 -24.29 12.07
C THR A 75 -14.38 -25.79 12.28
N PHE A 76 -15.50 -26.50 12.12
CA PHE A 76 -15.56 -27.96 12.23
C PHE A 76 -14.63 -28.68 11.25
N GLY A 77 -13.48 -29.08 11.76
CA GLY A 77 -12.56 -30.01 11.11
C GLY A 77 -11.30 -29.37 10.52
N ASP A 78 -10.18 -30.05 10.70
CA ASP A 78 -8.83 -29.71 10.22
C ASP A 78 -8.68 -29.73 8.68
N SER A 79 -9.77 -29.57 7.91
CA SER A 79 -9.75 -29.59 6.46
C SER A 79 -9.84 -28.18 5.86
N LEU A 80 -9.05 -27.92 4.82
CA LEU A 80 -9.09 -26.69 4.00
C LEU A 80 -10.52 -26.31 3.56
N ILE A 81 -11.43 -27.30 3.43
CA ILE A 81 -12.82 -27.10 3.01
C ILE A 81 -13.65 -26.47 4.13
N ALA A 82 -13.36 -26.79 5.41
CA ALA A 82 -14.08 -26.19 6.56
C ALA A 82 -13.69 -24.73 6.80
N SER A 83 -12.50 -24.30 6.40
CA SER A 83 -12.05 -22.90 6.50
C SER A 83 -12.52 -22.02 5.32
N ALA A 84 -13.01 -22.61 4.23
CA ALA A 84 -13.43 -21.87 3.04
C ALA A 84 -14.52 -20.80 3.32
N PRO A 85 -15.59 -21.07 4.09
CA PRO A 85 -16.60 -20.04 4.40
C PRO A 85 -16.01 -18.83 5.13
N ILE A 86 -15.08 -19.03 6.05
CA ILE A 86 -14.44 -17.94 6.83
C ILE A 86 -13.53 -17.13 5.91
N LEU A 87 -12.76 -17.78 5.05
CA LEU A 87 -11.93 -17.10 4.05
C LEU A 87 -12.77 -16.27 3.08
N LEU A 88 -13.90 -16.82 2.60
CA LEU A 88 -14.82 -16.10 1.71
C LEU A 88 -15.49 -14.92 2.42
N LEU A 89 -15.91 -15.08 3.68
CA LEU A 89 -16.46 -14.00 4.49
C LEU A 89 -15.43 -12.90 4.69
N SER A 90 -14.20 -13.28 5.08
CA SER A 90 -13.10 -12.32 5.27
C SER A 90 -12.78 -11.58 3.97
N ALA A 91 -12.72 -12.27 2.84
CA ALA A 91 -12.52 -11.67 1.54
C ALA A 91 -13.65 -10.69 1.19
N SER A 92 -14.91 -11.07 1.46
CA SER A 92 -16.06 -10.21 1.24
C SER A 92 -15.99 -8.93 2.07
N VAL A 93 -15.65 -9.06 3.36
CA VAL A 93 -15.47 -7.91 4.27
C VAL A 93 -14.35 -7.00 3.76
N VAL A 94 -13.20 -7.55 3.36
CA VAL A 94 -12.08 -6.75 2.82
C VAL A 94 -12.49 -5.96 1.57
N ILE A 95 -13.21 -6.60 0.64
CA ILE A 95 -13.65 -5.94 -0.59
C ILE A 95 -14.64 -4.81 -0.27
N ILE A 96 -15.66 -5.10 0.54
CA ILE A 96 -16.68 -4.10 0.91
C ILE A 96 -16.03 -2.92 1.65
N MET A 97 -15.23 -3.21 2.66
CA MET A 97 -14.56 -2.18 3.44
C MET A 97 -13.52 -1.41 2.62
N GLY A 98 -12.88 -2.05 1.65
CA GLY A 98 -12.00 -1.38 0.71
C GLY A 98 -12.74 -0.36 -0.15
N VAL A 99 -13.90 -0.71 -0.71
CA VAL A 99 -14.74 0.20 -1.50
C VAL A 99 -15.24 1.37 -0.64
N LEU A 100 -15.64 1.08 0.60
CA LEU A 100 -16.07 2.12 1.57
C LEU A 100 -14.92 3.04 1.95
N GLY A 101 -13.73 2.49 2.19
CA GLY A 101 -12.52 3.25 2.46
C GLY A 101 -12.15 4.18 1.30
N GLU A 102 -12.29 3.72 0.05
CA GLU A 102 -12.07 4.55 -1.13
C GLU A 102 -13.10 5.68 -1.24
N ALA A 103 -14.37 5.40 -0.97
CA ALA A 103 -15.43 6.41 -0.94
C ALA A 103 -15.18 7.44 0.18
N PHE A 104 -14.74 6.99 1.35
CA PHE A 104 -14.33 7.84 2.47
C PHE A 104 -13.13 8.72 2.11
N PHE A 105 -12.10 8.16 1.47
CA PHE A 105 -10.96 8.93 0.95
C PHE A 105 -11.38 10.02 -0.03
N LYS A 106 -12.29 9.71 -0.94
CA LYS A 106 -12.80 10.70 -1.91
C LYS A 106 -13.45 11.91 -1.24
N ARG A 107 -14.09 11.71 -0.07
CA ARG A 107 -14.76 12.79 0.68
C ARG A 107 -13.82 13.52 1.64
N THR A 108 -13.07 12.76 2.45
CA THR A 108 -12.30 13.34 3.57
C THR A 108 -10.86 13.68 3.20
N GLY A 109 -10.30 13.02 2.18
CA GLY A 109 -8.86 13.10 1.87
C GLY A 109 -7.99 12.23 2.76
N ILE A 110 -8.56 11.48 3.72
CA ILE A 110 -7.83 10.52 4.55
C ILE A 110 -7.63 9.25 3.72
N PRO A 111 -6.38 8.78 3.48
CA PRO A 111 -6.13 7.59 2.68
C PRO A 111 -6.84 6.34 3.20
N ASP A 112 -7.46 5.60 2.29
CA ASP A 112 -8.15 4.33 2.52
C ASP A 112 -7.26 3.25 3.15
N ILE A 113 -5.97 3.35 2.95
CA ILE A 113 -4.94 2.49 3.53
C ILE A 113 -5.05 2.40 5.05
N LEU A 114 -5.25 3.53 5.74
CA LEU A 114 -5.43 3.53 7.20
C LEU A 114 -6.62 2.68 7.62
N PHE A 115 -7.71 2.79 6.88
CA PHE A 115 -8.93 2.03 7.14
C PHE A 115 -8.71 0.52 6.98
N LEU A 116 -8.01 0.13 5.91
CA LEU A 116 -7.70 -1.27 5.62
C LEU A 116 -6.72 -1.87 6.63
N MET A 117 -5.70 -1.11 7.04
CA MET A 117 -4.76 -1.56 8.07
C MET A 117 -5.45 -1.74 9.43
N VAL A 118 -6.32 -0.82 9.83
CA VAL A 118 -7.12 -0.93 11.07
C VAL A 118 -8.07 -2.13 10.99
N LEU A 119 -8.68 -2.37 9.83
CA LEU A 119 -9.51 -3.57 9.62
C LEU A 119 -8.70 -4.85 9.81
N GLY A 120 -7.46 -4.91 9.30
CA GLY A 120 -6.56 -6.03 9.53
C GLY A 120 -6.25 -6.28 10.99
N ILE A 121 -5.99 -5.21 11.78
CA ILE A 121 -5.79 -5.31 13.23
C ILE A 121 -7.05 -5.86 13.91
N ILE A 122 -8.23 -5.39 13.51
CA ILE A 122 -9.49 -5.83 14.11
C ILE A 122 -9.71 -7.32 13.83
N ILE A 123 -9.57 -7.77 12.59
CA ILE A 123 -9.82 -9.16 12.20
C ILE A 123 -8.78 -10.12 12.79
N GLY A 124 -7.52 -9.70 12.87
CA GLY A 124 -6.41 -10.50 13.40
C GLY A 124 -6.21 -10.34 14.91
N PRO A 125 -5.31 -9.43 15.34
CA PRO A 125 -4.91 -9.33 16.74
C PRO A 125 -6.04 -9.08 17.75
N VAL A 126 -7.12 -8.37 17.35
CA VAL A 126 -8.22 -8.01 18.27
C VAL A 126 -9.27 -9.09 18.36
N LEU A 127 -9.81 -9.57 17.23
CA LEU A 127 -10.88 -10.57 17.20
C LEU A 127 -10.36 -12.02 17.12
N GLY A 128 -9.12 -12.23 16.69
CA GLY A 128 -8.54 -13.56 16.52
C GLY A 128 -9.23 -14.42 15.45
N ILE A 129 -9.98 -13.79 14.52
CA ILE A 129 -10.74 -14.49 13.46
C ILE A 129 -9.76 -15.17 12.50
N ILE A 130 -8.69 -14.46 12.14
CA ILE A 130 -7.63 -14.97 11.28
C ILE A 130 -6.34 -14.95 12.08
N GLN A 131 -5.76 -16.12 12.30
CA GLN A 131 -4.45 -16.22 12.91
C GLN A 131 -3.37 -15.84 11.89
N PRO A 132 -2.38 -14.99 12.25
CA PRO A 132 -1.31 -14.61 11.34
C PRO A 132 -0.59 -15.81 10.73
N GLN A 133 -0.38 -16.89 11.50
CA GLN A 133 0.29 -18.12 11.09
C GLN A 133 -0.39 -18.79 9.90
N ALA A 134 -1.73 -18.83 9.88
CA ALA A 134 -2.49 -19.46 8.79
C ALA A 134 -2.31 -18.72 7.44
N VAL A 135 -1.93 -17.46 7.49
CA VAL A 135 -1.79 -16.61 6.30
C VAL A 135 -0.34 -16.52 5.85
N LEU A 136 0.63 -16.72 6.76
CA LEU A 136 2.07 -16.62 6.46
C LEU A 136 2.52 -17.54 5.33
N GLU A 137 1.93 -18.72 5.18
CA GLU A 137 2.26 -19.66 4.10
C GLU A 137 1.87 -19.13 2.70
N ILE A 138 0.82 -18.31 2.63
CA ILE A 138 0.28 -17.76 1.36
C ILE A 138 0.97 -16.43 1.01
N VAL A 139 1.54 -15.75 2.01
CA VAL A 139 2.14 -14.42 1.88
C VAL A 139 3.16 -14.30 0.76
N PRO A 140 4.15 -15.21 0.61
CA PRO A 140 5.17 -15.06 -0.42
C PRO A 140 4.57 -15.00 -1.83
N TYR A 141 3.59 -15.84 -2.09
CA TYR A 141 2.90 -15.88 -3.39
C TYR A 141 2.09 -14.62 -3.64
N PHE A 142 1.35 -14.19 -2.62
CA PHE A 142 0.53 -12.98 -2.72
C PHE A 142 1.40 -11.73 -2.81
N ALA A 143 2.50 -11.67 -2.07
CA ALA A 143 3.48 -10.57 -2.13
C ALA A 143 4.13 -10.49 -3.53
N ALA A 144 4.48 -11.61 -4.13
CA ALA A 144 5.02 -11.63 -5.49
C ALA A 144 4.00 -11.09 -6.51
N VAL A 145 2.73 -11.53 -6.44
CA VAL A 145 1.66 -11.01 -7.31
C VAL A 145 1.45 -9.51 -7.06
N ALA A 146 1.41 -9.08 -5.81
CA ALA A 146 1.24 -7.67 -5.46
C ALA A 146 2.40 -6.83 -6.01
N LEU A 147 3.64 -7.30 -5.84
CA LEU A 147 4.83 -6.62 -6.35
C LEU A 147 4.80 -6.48 -7.88
N ILE A 148 4.45 -7.55 -8.59
CA ILE A 148 4.33 -7.54 -10.06
C ILE A 148 3.30 -6.49 -10.50
N ILE A 149 2.11 -6.50 -9.92
CA ILE A 149 1.03 -5.57 -10.28
C ILE A 149 1.42 -4.12 -9.95
N ILE A 150 2.02 -3.88 -8.78
CA ILE A 150 2.46 -2.54 -8.37
C ILE A 150 3.55 -2.00 -9.29
N MET A 151 4.54 -2.81 -9.62
CA MET A 151 5.62 -2.41 -10.51
C MET A 151 5.14 -2.16 -11.92
N PHE A 152 4.26 -3.01 -12.43
CA PHE A 152 3.62 -2.83 -13.73
C PHE A 152 2.77 -1.53 -13.76
N ASP A 153 1.94 -1.29 -12.74
CA ASP A 153 1.15 -0.05 -12.57
C ASP A 153 2.05 1.18 -12.49
N GLY A 154 3.11 1.12 -11.69
CA GLY A 154 4.11 2.16 -11.58
C GLY A 154 4.73 2.51 -12.94
N GLY A 155 5.08 1.50 -13.74
CA GLY A 155 5.57 1.66 -15.09
C GLY A 155 4.56 2.30 -16.04
N LEU A 156 3.32 1.83 -16.05
CA LEU A 156 2.22 2.38 -16.86
C LEU A 156 1.99 3.88 -16.61
N ASN A 157 2.01 4.26 -15.34
CA ASN A 157 1.68 5.61 -14.88
C ASN A 157 2.88 6.58 -14.86
N LEU A 158 4.10 6.13 -15.11
CA LEU A 158 5.29 6.98 -15.08
C LEU A 158 5.31 8.00 -16.24
N HIS A 159 5.08 9.28 -15.93
CA HIS A 159 4.99 10.38 -16.92
C HIS A 159 6.31 11.11 -17.09
N ILE A 160 7.24 10.59 -17.91
CA ILE A 160 8.58 11.18 -18.15
C ILE A 160 8.48 12.53 -18.86
N GLY A 161 7.54 12.71 -19.81
CA GLY A 161 7.51 13.88 -20.70
C GLY A 161 7.10 15.22 -20.06
N LYS A 162 6.29 15.20 -18.98
CA LYS A 162 5.82 16.43 -18.32
C LYS A 162 6.80 16.99 -17.29
N VAL A 163 7.82 16.22 -16.92
CA VAL A 163 8.73 16.51 -15.79
C VAL A 163 10.01 17.22 -16.24
N LEU A 164 10.27 17.37 -17.53
CA LEU A 164 11.55 17.86 -18.06
C LEU A 164 12.03 19.18 -17.44
N LYS A 165 11.12 20.11 -17.10
CA LYS A 165 11.47 21.39 -16.47
C LYS A 165 11.93 21.26 -15.01
N THR A 166 11.34 20.32 -14.25
CA THR A 166 11.59 20.12 -12.82
C THR A 166 12.34 18.82 -12.54
N ALA A 167 12.74 18.08 -13.57
CA ALA A 167 13.39 16.78 -13.48
C ALA A 167 14.63 16.79 -12.59
N HIS A 168 15.47 17.81 -12.69
CA HIS A 168 16.67 17.91 -11.87
C HIS A 168 16.36 18.04 -10.38
N PHE A 169 15.34 18.81 -9.98
CA PHE A 169 14.91 18.89 -8.58
C PHE A 169 14.32 17.55 -8.10
N ALA A 170 13.50 16.91 -8.94
CA ALA A 170 12.93 15.61 -8.62
C ALA A 170 14.02 14.54 -8.46
N ILE A 171 15.01 14.48 -9.36
CA ILE A 171 16.12 13.54 -9.30
C ILE A 171 16.97 13.76 -8.05
N ILE A 172 17.27 15.01 -7.69
CA ILE A 172 17.99 15.33 -6.47
C ILE A 172 17.19 14.88 -5.23
N LEU A 173 15.88 15.17 -5.19
CA LEU A 173 15.02 14.73 -4.11
C LEU A 173 14.94 13.20 -4.01
N VAL A 174 14.90 12.50 -5.16
CA VAL A 174 14.94 11.03 -5.21
C VAL A 174 16.23 10.51 -4.60
N ILE A 175 17.38 10.92 -5.11
CA ILE A 175 18.69 10.38 -4.71
C ILE A 175 18.99 10.77 -3.26
N VAL A 176 18.95 12.06 -2.94
CA VAL A 176 19.30 12.56 -1.60
C VAL A 176 18.24 12.17 -0.58
N GLY A 177 16.95 12.29 -0.94
CA GLY A 177 15.85 11.95 -0.05
C GLY A 177 15.82 10.47 0.29
N PHE A 178 16.04 9.60 -0.70
CA PHE A 178 16.14 8.17 -0.49
C PHE A 178 17.36 7.82 0.37
N ALA A 179 18.55 8.29 0.00
CA ALA A 179 19.80 8.01 0.73
C ALA A 179 19.73 8.47 2.20
N VAL A 180 19.18 9.66 2.45
CA VAL A 180 19.01 10.18 3.82
C VAL A 180 17.97 9.34 4.59
N SER A 181 16.86 8.95 3.97
CA SER A 181 15.87 8.07 4.61
C SER A 181 16.48 6.73 4.99
N VAL A 182 17.24 6.10 4.07
CA VAL A 182 17.97 4.85 4.32
C VAL A 182 18.98 5.04 5.45
N GLY A 183 19.81 6.08 5.40
CA GLY A 183 20.83 6.34 6.40
C GLY A 183 20.27 6.59 7.79
N ILE A 184 19.15 7.33 7.91
CA ILE A 184 18.47 7.57 9.18
C ILE A 184 17.98 6.25 9.79
N VAL A 185 17.24 5.45 9.00
CA VAL A 185 16.65 4.21 9.51
C VAL A 185 17.71 3.17 9.79
N ALA A 186 18.71 3.03 8.90
CA ALA A 186 19.82 2.12 9.12
C ALA A 186 20.61 2.49 10.39
N GLY A 187 20.91 3.78 10.60
CA GLY A 187 21.57 4.23 11.82
C GLY A 187 20.74 3.94 13.07
N LEU A 188 19.43 4.22 13.03
CA LEU A 188 18.52 3.91 14.14
C LEU A 188 18.45 2.40 14.42
N ALA A 189 18.38 1.55 13.38
CA ALA A 189 18.31 0.10 13.55
C ALA A 189 19.63 -0.47 14.09
N HIS A 190 20.76 -0.04 13.54
CA HIS A 190 22.07 -0.52 13.99
C HIS A 190 22.37 -0.12 15.43
N TYR A 191 22.21 1.18 15.77
CA TYR A 191 22.55 1.67 17.11
C TYR A 191 21.43 1.50 18.15
N GLY A 192 20.15 1.44 17.71
CA GLY A 192 18.99 1.32 18.59
C GLY A 192 18.54 -0.11 18.84
N LEU A 193 18.52 -0.95 17.80
CA LEU A 193 18.09 -2.35 17.89
C LEU A 193 19.28 -3.33 17.91
N GLY A 194 20.51 -2.85 17.66
CA GLY A 194 21.71 -3.71 17.59
C GLY A 194 21.78 -4.59 16.34
N TRP A 195 21.04 -4.24 15.28
CA TRP A 195 21.02 -5.01 14.04
C TRP A 195 22.33 -4.88 13.26
N GLU A 196 22.67 -5.92 12.51
CA GLU A 196 23.79 -5.87 11.56
C GLU A 196 23.55 -4.79 10.50
N TRP A 197 24.65 -4.24 9.94
CA TRP A 197 24.54 -3.15 8.96
C TRP A 197 23.72 -3.53 7.75
N ILE A 198 23.82 -4.77 7.25
CA ILE A 198 23.08 -5.22 6.09
C ILE A 198 21.58 -5.22 6.33
N ASP A 199 21.13 -5.77 7.47
CA ASP A 199 19.72 -5.79 7.86
C ASP A 199 19.20 -4.38 8.13
N SER A 200 20.03 -3.53 8.73
CA SER A 200 19.70 -2.14 9.02
C SER A 200 19.53 -1.32 7.74
N ILE A 201 20.42 -1.47 6.75
CA ILE A 201 20.33 -0.80 5.45
C ILE A 201 19.15 -1.37 4.66
N LEU A 202 18.87 -2.67 4.75
CA LEU A 202 17.73 -3.32 4.14
C LEU A 202 16.42 -2.71 4.67
N LEU A 203 16.25 -2.63 6.00
CA LEU A 203 15.09 -1.98 6.60
C LEU A 203 14.94 -0.53 6.13
N GLY A 204 16.05 0.22 6.11
CA GLY A 204 16.09 1.58 5.60
C GLY A 204 15.66 1.68 4.13
N SER A 205 16.11 0.74 3.29
CA SER A 205 15.78 0.71 1.86
C SER A 205 14.31 0.41 1.61
N ILE A 206 13.73 -0.51 2.37
CA ILE A 206 12.31 -0.84 2.29
C ILE A 206 11.44 0.39 2.60
N VAL A 207 11.78 1.14 3.64
CA VAL A 207 11.02 2.35 4.01
C VAL A 207 11.55 3.62 3.33
N GLY A 208 12.55 3.53 2.48
CA GLY A 208 13.16 4.67 1.78
C GLY A 208 12.24 5.30 0.73
N GLY A 209 11.36 4.51 0.10
CA GLY A 209 10.43 4.94 -0.95
C GLY A 209 9.23 5.73 -0.43
N SER A 210 8.74 6.68 -1.21
CA SER A 210 7.51 7.44 -0.96
C SER A 210 6.37 6.91 -1.81
N SER A 211 5.23 6.55 -1.21
CA SER A 211 4.11 5.91 -1.91
C SER A 211 3.52 6.75 -3.04
N SER A 212 3.72 6.32 -4.27
CA SER A 212 3.17 6.96 -5.47
C SER A 212 1.65 6.99 -5.47
N ILE A 213 0.98 5.94 -5.02
CA ILE A 213 -0.49 5.85 -4.96
C ILE A 213 -1.07 6.93 -4.07
N ILE A 214 -0.51 7.11 -2.88
CA ILE A 214 -0.99 8.13 -1.92
C ILE A 214 -0.67 9.54 -2.44
N VAL A 215 0.57 9.74 -2.91
CA VAL A 215 1.01 11.04 -3.46
C VAL A 215 0.12 11.44 -4.64
N PHE A 216 -0.11 10.57 -5.63
CA PHE A 216 -0.97 10.88 -6.78
C PHE A 216 -2.42 11.21 -6.37
N GLY A 217 -2.95 10.51 -5.37
CA GLY A 217 -4.28 10.78 -4.85
C GLY A 217 -4.39 12.16 -4.19
N LEU A 218 -3.40 12.52 -3.38
CA LEU A 218 -3.37 13.77 -2.63
C LEU A 218 -3.04 14.99 -3.49
N VAL A 219 -2.03 14.90 -4.38
CA VAL A 219 -1.62 16.03 -5.24
C VAL A 219 -2.75 16.54 -6.15
N LYS A 220 -3.69 15.65 -6.52
CA LYS A 220 -4.87 16.04 -7.31
C LYS A 220 -5.83 16.93 -6.53
N LYS A 221 -5.84 16.83 -5.20
CA LYS A 221 -6.75 17.58 -4.31
C LYS A 221 -6.13 18.86 -3.75
N ILE A 222 -4.79 19.00 -3.81
CA ILE A 222 -4.08 20.14 -3.24
C ILE A 222 -3.87 21.23 -4.29
N HIS A 223 -4.00 22.49 -3.87
CA HIS A 223 -3.78 23.67 -4.72
C HIS A 223 -2.31 24.11 -4.66
N ILE A 224 -1.43 23.38 -5.35
CA ILE A 224 -0.01 23.69 -5.57
C ILE A 224 0.26 23.84 -7.06
N SER A 225 1.42 24.39 -7.42
CA SER A 225 1.81 24.56 -8.81
C SER A 225 1.89 23.21 -9.56
N GLU A 226 1.59 23.22 -10.86
CA GLU A 226 1.68 22.01 -11.71
C GLU A 226 3.11 21.45 -11.76
N ASP A 227 4.10 22.33 -11.63
CA ASP A 227 5.50 21.94 -11.53
C ASP A 227 5.79 21.17 -10.25
N ALA A 228 5.24 21.61 -9.11
CA ALA A 228 5.35 20.88 -7.82
C ALA A 228 4.59 19.56 -7.86
N LYS A 229 3.39 19.51 -8.44
CA LYS A 229 2.62 18.27 -8.62
C LYS A 229 3.39 17.26 -9.46
N SER A 230 3.94 17.70 -10.58
CA SER A 230 4.73 16.86 -11.49
C SER A 230 6.00 16.34 -10.82
N MET A 231 6.69 17.20 -10.07
CA MET A 231 7.91 16.86 -9.33
C MET A 231 7.63 15.80 -8.26
N LEU A 232 6.62 16.00 -7.41
CA LEU A 232 6.23 15.06 -6.35
C LEU A 232 5.79 13.71 -6.91
N SER A 233 5.01 13.74 -7.99
CA SER A 233 4.55 12.51 -8.65
C SER A 233 5.71 11.70 -9.23
N PHE A 234 6.68 12.38 -9.83
CA PHE A 234 7.86 11.73 -10.40
C PHE A 234 8.80 11.21 -9.31
N GLU A 235 9.03 12.01 -8.28
CA GLU A 235 9.83 11.61 -7.12
C GLU A 235 9.26 10.36 -6.47
N SER A 236 7.97 10.33 -6.15
CA SER A 236 7.36 9.20 -5.46
C SER A 236 7.42 7.92 -6.31
N ALA A 237 7.17 8.01 -7.61
CA ALA A 237 7.28 6.86 -8.49
C ALA A 237 8.72 6.32 -8.59
N LEU A 238 9.72 7.20 -8.69
CA LEU A 238 11.12 6.77 -8.75
C LEU A 238 11.63 6.21 -7.42
N THR A 239 11.23 6.78 -6.28
CA THR A 239 11.65 6.27 -4.98
C THR A 239 11.04 4.91 -4.66
N ASP A 240 9.80 4.61 -5.10
CA ASP A 240 9.22 3.27 -5.02
C ASP A 240 10.06 2.26 -5.82
N ILE A 241 10.52 2.66 -7.03
CA ILE A 241 11.39 1.84 -7.86
C ILE A 241 12.74 1.58 -7.18
N PHE A 242 13.38 2.63 -6.65
CA PHE A 242 14.66 2.47 -5.95
C PHE A 242 14.55 1.60 -4.70
N ALA A 243 13.46 1.75 -3.93
CA ALA A 243 13.21 0.91 -2.78
C ALA A 243 13.17 -0.58 -3.16
N VAL A 244 12.46 -0.91 -4.24
CA VAL A 244 12.34 -2.30 -4.72
C VAL A 244 13.70 -2.82 -5.22
N ILE A 245 14.39 -2.09 -6.10
CA ILE A 245 15.65 -2.55 -6.67
C ILE A 245 16.70 -2.77 -5.57
N ILE A 246 16.87 -1.78 -4.70
CA ILE A 246 17.89 -1.83 -3.66
C ILE A 246 17.55 -2.89 -2.62
N ALA A 247 16.27 -3.04 -2.23
CA ALA A 247 15.86 -4.09 -1.31
C ALA A 247 16.16 -5.49 -1.87
N PHE A 248 15.87 -5.75 -3.16
CA PHE A 248 16.16 -7.06 -3.77
C PHE A 248 17.64 -7.36 -3.83
N VAL A 249 18.47 -6.39 -4.16
CA VAL A 249 19.94 -6.53 -4.15
C VAL A 249 20.45 -6.80 -2.73
N LEU A 250 19.87 -6.15 -1.73
CA LEU A 250 20.23 -6.38 -0.33
C LEU A 250 19.70 -7.71 0.19
N PHE A 251 18.55 -8.20 -0.26
CA PHE A 251 18.08 -9.55 0.03
C PHE A 251 19.08 -10.59 -0.47
N GLU A 252 19.57 -10.47 -1.70
CA GLU A 252 20.56 -11.35 -2.28
C GLU A 252 21.87 -11.30 -1.49
N ALA A 253 22.34 -10.10 -1.15
CA ALA A 253 23.55 -9.92 -0.36
C ALA A 253 23.41 -10.50 1.08
N ALA A 254 22.23 -10.35 1.70
CA ALA A 254 21.96 -10.91 3.02
C ALA A 254 21.93 -12.45 3.00
N LEU A 255 21.40 -13.04 1.93
CA LEU A 255 21.36 -14.50 1.76
C LEU A 255 22.75 -15.10 1.45
N SER A 256 23.57 -14.41 0.65
CA SER A 256 24.91 -14.87 0.30
C SER A 256 25.94 -14.69 1.42
N GLY A 257 25.67 -13.81 2.38
CA GLY A 257 26.60 -13.44 3.44
C GLY A 257 27.80 -12.58 2.94
N GLU A 258 27.82 -12.26 1.65
CA GLU A 258 28.86 -11.42 1.03
C GLU A 258 28.33 -10.01 0.78
N PHE A 259 28.66 -9.10 1.68
CA PHE A 259 28.36 -7.68 1.51
C PHE A 259 29.62 -6.89 1.15
N SER A 260 29.65 -6.38 -0.08
CA SER A 260 30.68 -5.44 -0.52
C SER A 260 30.04 -4.32 -1.35
N PHE A 261 30.44 -3.07 -1.09
CA PHE A 261 29.95 -1.93 -1.87
C PHE A 261 30.35 -2.01 -3.35
N ASP A 262 31.45 -2.66 -3.69
CA ASP A 262 31.89 -2.86 -5.06
C ASP A 262 30.97 -3.85 -5.81
N THR A 263 30.55 -4.93 -5.13
CA THR A 263 29.62 -5.92 -5.70
C THR A 263 28.20 -5.35 -5.83
N LEU A 264 27.74 -4.53 -4.89
CA LEU A 264 26.43 -3.88 -4.95
C LEU A 264 26.22 -3.10 -6.23
N GLY A 265 27.19 -2.26 -6.63
CA GLY A 265 27.12 -1.47 -7.85
C GLY A 265 26.98 -2.34 -9.11
N VAL A 266 27.72 -3.44 -9.17
CA VAL A 266 27.66 -4.41 -10.27
C VAL A 266 26.32 -5.14 -10.30
N THR A 267 25.83 -5.58 -9.15
CA THR A 267 24.54 -6.30 -9.03
C THR A 267 23.37 -5.39 -9.39
N ILE A 268 23.33 -4.15 -8.90
CA ILE A 268 22.34 -3.16 -9.33
C ILE A 268 22.41 -2.93 -10.83
N GLY A 269 23.61 -2.77 -11.37
CA GLY A 269 23.83 -2.57 -12.80
C GLY A 269 23.33 -3.75 -13.65
N LYS A 270 23.60 -4.97 -13.21
CA LYS A 270 23.08 -6.20 -13.82
C LYS A 270 21.56 -6.27 -13.79
N ALA A 271 20.95 -6.10 -12.61
CA ALA A 271 19.50 -6.12 -12.45
C ALA A 271 18.81 -5.10 -13.37
N VAL A 272 19.34 -3.87 -13.42
CA VAL A 272 18.85 -2.82 -14.32
C VAL A 272 19.01 -3.22 -15.79
N MET A 273 20.17 -3.74 -16.18
CA MET A 273 20.45 -4.14 -17.56
C MET A 273 19.50 -5.25 -18.01
N VAL A 274 19.35 -6.31 -17.22
CA VAL A 274 18.48 -7.44 -17.57
C VAL A 274 17.02 -7.01 -17.58
N GLY A 275 16.59 -6.20 -16.61
CA GLY A 275 15.23 -5.65 -16.59
C GLY A 275 14.93 -4.81 -17.83
N LEU A 276 15.88 -4.00 -18.28
CA LEU A 276 15.75 -3.23 -19.52
C LEU A 276 15.73 -4.16 -20.75
N VAL A 277 16.66 -5.10 -20.85
CA VAL A 277 16.76 -6.00 -22.01
C VAL A 277 15.50 -6.87 -22.14
N LEU A 278 15.04 -7.48 -21.05
CA LEU A 278 13.82 -8.31 -21.08
C LEU A 278 12.56 -7.45 -21.25
N GLY A 279 12.47 -6.33 -20.52
CA GLY A 279 11.30 -5.45 -20.61
C GLY A 279 11.12 -4.84 -22.00
N PHE A 280 12.17 -4.32 -22.61
CA PHE A 280 12.13 -3.82 -23.99
C PHE A 280 12.11 -4.94 -25.04
N GLY A 281 12.92 -5.98 -24.83
CA GLY A 281 13.05 -7.10 -25.78
C GLY A 281 11.75 -7.87 -25.99
N VAL A 282 10.96 -8.05 -24.93
CA VAL A 282 9.62 -8.66 -25.03
C VAL A 282 8.55 -7.60 -25.26
N GLY A 283 8.68 -6.42 -24.67
CA GLY A 283 7.70 -5.36 -24.79
C GLY A 283 7.47 -4.87 -26.19
N ILE A 284 8.55 -4.73 -27.02
CA ILE A 284 8.42 -4.32 -28.42
C ILE A 284 7.60 -5.35 -29.23
N PRO A 285 7.96 -6.66 -29.27
CA PRO A 285 7.13 -7.66 -29.93
C PRO A 285 5.70 -7.72 -29.39
N TRP A 286 5.53 -7.56 -28.05
CA TRP A 286 4.22 -7.57 -27.43
C TRP A 286 3.31 -6.43 -27.92
N MET A 287 3.87 -5.26 -28.14
CA MET A 287 3.12 -4.14 -28.74
C MET A 287 2.56 -4.51 -30.13
N PHE A 288 3.32 -5.25 -30.95
CA PHE A 288 2.81 -5.75 -32.24
C PHE A 288 1.68 -6.76 -32.07
N VAL A 289 1.79 -7.66 -31.08
CA VAL A 289 0.73 -8.63 -30.78
C VAL A 289 -0.55 -7.91 -30.37
N ILE A 290 -0.47 -7.00 -29.39
CA ILE A 290 -1.63 -6.25 -28.89
C ILE A 290 -2.27 -5.40 -29.99
N SER A 291 -1.49 -4.81 -30.89
CA SER A 291 -2.02 -3.97 -31.98
C SER A 291 -2.95 -4.73 -32.94
N LYS A 292 -2.83 -6.06 -32.98
CA LYS A 292 -3.68 -6.95 -33.80
C LYS A 292 -4.90 -7.47 -33.05
N LEU A 293 -4.95 -7.36 -31.72
CA LEU A 293 -6.08 -7.78 -30.91
C LEU A 293 -7.20 -6.73 -30.96
N LYS A 294 -8.40 -7.18 -31.31
CA LYS A 294 -9.58 -6.30 -31.45
C LYS A 294 -10.34 -6.08 -30.15
N ASN A 295 -10.13 -6.95 -29.15
CA ASN A 295 -10.86 -6.94 -27.88
C ASN A 295 -9.95 -6.42 -26.76
N ALA A 296 -10.26 -5.24 -26.23
CA ALA A 296 -9.48 -4.59 -25.17
C ALA A 296 -9.40 -5.42 -23.88
N GLN A 297 -10.48 -6.11 -23.53
CA GLN A 297 -10.53 -6.93 -22.31
C GLN A 297 -9.58 -8.14 -22.40
N HIS A 298 -9.59 -8.85 -23.53
CA HIS A 298 -8.65 -9.95 -23.75
C HIS A 298 -7.20 -9.46 -23.84
N SER A 299 -6.97 -8.29 -24.42
CA SER A 299 -5.64 -7.66 -24.50
C SER A 299 -5.06 -7.40 -23.11
N TYR A 300 -5.88 -6.94 -22.17
CA TYR A 300 -5.45 -6.69 -20.78
C TYR A 300 -5.09 -8.01 -20.08
N MET A 301 -5.97 -9.03 -20.13
CA MET A 301 -5.71 -10.33 -19.49
C MET A 301 -4.46 -11.02 -20.02
N LEU A 302 -4.27 -11.00 -21.35
CA LEU A 302 -3.06 -11.51 -21.98
C LEU A 302 -1.81 -10.72 -21.56
N THR A 303 -1.94 -9.40 -21.38
CA THR A 303 -0.84 -8.56 -20.93
C THR A 303 -0.44 -8.88 -19.48
N ILE A 304 -1.39 -9.12 -18.58
CA ILE A 304 -1.11 -9.57 -17.21
C ILE A 304 -0.41 -10.94 -17.22
N GLY A 305 -0.89 -11.89 -18.05
CA GLY A 305 -0.21 -13.17 -18.22
C GLY A 305 1.24 -13.02 -18.71
N MET A 306 1.48 -12.09 -19.64
CA MET A 306 2.83 -11.77 -20.12
C MET A 306 3.70 -11.15 -19.05
N VAL A 307 3.16 -10.27 -18.20
CA VAL A 307 3.89 -9.68 -17.07
C VAL A 307 4.33 -10.76 -16.08
N PHE A 308 3.44 -11.72 -15.76
CA PHE A 308 3.77 -12.85 -14.88
C PHE A 308 4.86 -13.73 -15.51
N MET A 309 4.77 -14.01 -16.80
CA MET A 309 5.79 -14.77 -17.52
C MET A 309 7.15 -14.05 -17.52
N LEU A 310 7.15 -12.75 -17.73
CA LEU A 310 8.37 -11.93 -17.68
C LEU A 310 9.01 -11.91 -16.30
N PHE A 311 8.19 -11.81 -15.25
CA PHE A 311 8.67 -11.90 -13.88
C PHE A 311 9.36 -13.25 -13.63
N PHE A 312 8.69 -14.35 -14.01
CA PHE A 312 9.25 -15.69 -13.89
C PHE A 312 10.57 -15.84 -14.65
N LEU A 313 10.62 -15.40 -15.90
CA LEU A 313 11.84 -15.48 -16.71
C LEU A 313 13.00 -14.71 -16.08
N ALA A 314 12.77 -13.46 -15.67
CA ALA A 314 13.82 -12.64 -15.04
C ALA A 314 14.31 -13.28 -13.73
N THR A 315 13.41 -13.76 -12.90
CA THR A 315 13.77 -14.43 -11.63
C THR A 315 14.50 -15.76 -11.88
N SER A 316 14.15 -16.50 -12.94
CA SER A 316 14.88 -17.73 -13.32
C SER A 316 16.32 -17.46 -13.78
N PHE A 317 16.62 -16.26 -14.23
CA PHE A 317 17.99 -15.83 -14.53
C PHE A 317 18.72 -15.23 -13.31
N GLY A 318 18.12 -15.30 -12.10
CA GLY A 318 18.69 -14.71 -10.90
C GLY A 318 18.60 -13.19 -10.83
N GLU A 319 17.64 -12.58 -11.56
CA GLU A 319 17.52 -11.14 -11.69
C GLU A 319 16.15 -10.62 -11.26
N SER A 320 16.02 -9.30 -11.05
CA SER A 320 14.78 -8.69 -10.56
C SER A 320 13.62 -8.75 -11.56
N GLY A 321 12.70 -9.69 -11.36
CA GLY A 321 11.44 -9.74 -12.11
C GLY A 321 10.56 -8.50 -11.93
N ALA A 322 10.65 -7.85 -10.76
CA ALA A 322 9.93 -6.63 -10.45
C ALA A 322 10.34 -5.46 -11.37
N LEU A 323 11.64 -5.30 -11.61
CA LEU A 323 12.15 -4.28 -12.52
C LEU A 323 11.75 -4.55 -13.98
N THR A 324 11.75 -5.82 -14.37
CA THR A 324 11.31 -6.23 -15.72
C THR A 324 9.82 -5.89 -15.93
N ALA A 325 8.96 -6.16 -14.93
CA ALA A 325 7.53 -5.80 -14.97
C ALA A 325 7.32 -4.28 -15.08
N LEU A 326 8.14 -3.50 -14.37
CA LEU A 326 8.11 -2.05 -14.42
C LEU A 326 8.49 -1.51 -15.80
N VAL A 327 9.60 -1.99 -16.39
CA VAL A 327 10.06 -1.54 -17.71
C VAL A 327 9.04 -1.91 -18.79
N PHE A 328 8.48 -3.11 -18.71
CA PHE A 328 7.41 -3.53 -19.59
C PHE A 328 6.16 -2.64 -19.46
N GLY A 329 5.75 -2.32 -18.22
CA GLY A 329 4.67 -1.37 -17.94
C GLY A 329 4.96 0.03 -18.50
N LEU A 330 6.19 0.53 -18.34
CA LEU A 330 6.63 1.81 -18.89
C LEU A 330 6.48 1.87 -20.42
N MET A 331 6.84 0.81 -21.09
CA MET A 331 6.66 0.73 -22.55
C MET A 331 5.19 0.85 -22.94
N LEU A 332 4.33 0.06 -22.31
CA LEU A 332 2.90 0.06 -22.62
C LEU A 332 2.24 1.38 -22.22
N GLY A 333 2.65 1.99 -21.11
CA GLY A 333 2.21 3.33 -20.70
C GLY A 333 2.59 4.44 -21.69
N LYS A 334 3.63 4.24 -22.50
CA LYS A 334 4.09 5.15 -23.57
C LYS A 334 3.70 4.68 -24.97
N LYS A 335 2.65 3.90 -25.09
CA LYS A 335 2.16 3.36 -26.38
C LYS A 335 2.13 4.41 -27.50
N THR A 336 1.70 5.64 -27.22
CA THR A 336 1.62 6.74 -28.21
C THR A 336 3.00 7.14 -28.73
N TYR A 337 4.02 7.18 -27.87
CA TYR A 337 5.40 7.49 -28.28
C TYR A 337 5.99 6.38 -29.14
N PHE A 338 5.89 5.14 -28.66
CA PHE A 338 6.38 3.96 -29.39
C PHE A 338 5.58 3.68 -30.67
N SER A 339 4.27 3.91 -30.68
CA SER A 339 3.41 3.85 -31.87
C SER A 339 3.95 4.71 -33.01
N ARG A 340 4.40 5.93 -32.67
CA ARG A 340 4.96 6.86 -33.64
C ARG A 340 6.31 6.39 -34.20
N ILE A 341 7.18 5.84 -33.33
CA ILE A 341 8.50 5.30 -33.74
C ILE A 341 8.33 4.02 -34.56
N LEU A 342 7.51 3.09 -34.07
CA LEU A 342 7.31 1.75 -34.69
C LEU A 342 6.32 1.78 -35.85
N LYS A 343 5.66 2.94 -36.11
CA LYS A 343 4.59 3.10 -37.13
C LYS A 343 3.43 2.13 -36.95
N ILE A 344 3.09 1.78 -35.71
CA ILE A 344 2.01 0.86 -35.36
C ILE A 344 0.79 1.67 -34.94
N LYS A 345 -0.40 1.30 -35.40
CA LYS A 345 -1.68 1.85 -34.93
C LYS A 345 -2.19 0.98 -33.77
N PHE A 346 -2.36 1.56 -32.58
CA PHE A 346 -2.99 0.90 -31.46
C PHE A 346 -4.49 1.22 -31.42
N PRO A 347 -5.35 0.27 -31.03
CA PRO A 347 -6.72 0.57 -30.66
C PRO A 347 -6.71 1.57 -29.47
N GLU A 348 -7.71 2.45 -29.42
CA GLU A 348 -7.77 3.51 -28.37
C GLU A 348 -7.77 2.90 -26.95
N ASP A 349 -8.45 1.76 -26.75
CA ASP A 349 -8.61 1.07 -25.47
C ASP A 349 -7.70 -0.18 -25.36
N THR A 350 -6.45 -0.09 -25.74
CA THR A 350 -5.50 -1.22 -25.75
C THR A 350 -5.29 -1.85 -24.38
N ILE A 351 -5.37 -1.07 -23.32
CA ILE A 351 -5.35 -1.50 -21.93
C ILE A 351 -6.62 -0.94 -21.29
N ASP A 352 -7.50 -1.83 -20.81
CA ASP A 352 -8.68 -1.43 -20.08
C ASP A 352 -8.24 -0.84 -18.71
N ASN A 353 -8.18 0.48 -18.64
CA ASN A 353 -7.80 1.21 -17.42
C ASN A 353 -8.75 0.90 -16.25
N SER A 354 -10.01 0.54 -16.54
CA SER A 354 -11.00 0.17 -15.52
C SER A 354 -10.66 -1.17 -14.89
N LEU A 355 -10.39 -2.20 -15.70
CA LEU A 355 -10.00 -3.52 -15.20
C LEU A 355 -8.67 -3.47 -14.46
N HIS A 356 -7.68 -2.75 -14.99
CA HIS A 356 -6.39 -2.57 -14.32
C HIS A 356 -6.55 -1.90 -12.96
N SER A 357 -7.36 -0.85 -12.88
CA SER A 357 -7.64 -0.14 -11.63
C SER A 357 -8.31 -1.04 -10.59
N GLN A 358 -9.25 -1.92 -11.02
CA GLN A 358 -9.93 -2.86 -10.14
C GLN A 358 -8.97 -3.94 -9.60
N VAL A 359 -8.10 -4.49 -10.46
CA VAL A 359 -7.08 -5.48 -10.04
C VAL A 359 -6.10 -4.85 -9.05
N THR A 360 -5.59 -3.66 -9.36
CA THR A 360 -4.68 -2.92 -8.46
C THR A 360 -5.35 -2.58 -7.14
N PHE A 361 -6.62 -2.16 -7.17
CA PHE A 361 -7.42 -1.91 -5.96
C PHE A 361 -7.54 -3.17 -5.10
N LEU A 362 -7.91 -4.30 -5.70
CA LEU A 362 -8.08 -5.56 -5.00
C LEU A 362 -6.78 -6.01 -4.33
N VAL A 363 -5.69 -6.04 -5.07
CA VAL A 363 -4.36 -6.40 -4.56
C VAL A 363 -3.97 -5.48 -3.40
N ARG A 364 -4.16 -4.17 -3.56
CA ARG A 364 -3.88 -3.18 -2.52
C ARG A 364 -4.73 -3.41 -1.27
N ALA A 365 -6.04 -3.59 -1.42
CA ALA A 365 -6.96 -3.77 -0.31
C ALA A 365 -6.61 -5.00 0.53
N PHE A 366 -6.43 -6.14 -0.11
CA PHE A 366 -6.03 -7.36 0.58
C PHE A 366 -4.68 -7.21 1.26
N PHE A 367 -3.71 -6.58 0.59
CA PHE A 367 -2.37 -6.48 1.12
C PHE A 367 -2.28 -5.58 2.35
N PHE A 368 -2.99 -4.44 2.38
CA PHE A 368 -3.01 -3.58 3.56
C PHE A 368 -3.76 -4.20 4.74
N VAL A 369 -4.84 -4.92 4.49
CA VAL A 369 -5.48 -5.72 5.56
C VAL A 369 -4.52 -6.77 6.07
N PHE A 370 -3.80 -7.43 5.19
CA PHE A 370 -2.80 -8.42 5.55
C PHE A 370 -1.66 -7.84 6.41
N VAL A 371 -1.13 -6.67 6.03
CA VAL A 371 -0.12 -5.98 6.85
C VAL A 371 -0.68 -5.61 8.23
N GLY A 372 -1.97 -5.24 8.30
CA GLY A 372 -2.68 -5.04 9.56
C GLY A 372 -2.81 -6.31 10.40
N LEU A 373 -3.04 -7.47 9.76
CA LEU A 373 -3.07 -8.79 10.41
C LEU A 373 -1.73 -9.15 11.06
N LEU A 374 -0.63 -8.79 10.42
CA LEU A 374 0.73 -9.04 10.95
C LEU A 374 1.14 -8.04 12.02
N ALA A 375 0.36 -6.99 12.26
CA ALA A 375 0.66 -6.01 13.28
C ALA A 375 0.65 -6.68 14.67
N SER A 376 1.76 -6.58 15.38
CA SER A 376 1.87 -7.06 16.75
C SER A 376 2.18 -5.89 17.68
N PHE A 377 1.48 -5.83 18.79
CA PHE A 377 1.73 -4.87 19.86
C PHE A 377 2.50 -5.51 21.03
N ALA A 378 2.85 -6.80 20.91
CA ALA A 378 3.53 -7.54 21.96
C ALA A 378 4.96 -7.02 22.21
N GLN A 379 5.64 -6.56 21.18
CA GLN A 379 7.00 -6.03 21.24
C GLN A 379 6.96 -4.50 21.11
N ILE A 380 6.78 -3.82 22.23
CA ILE A 380 6.63 -2.37 22.28
C ILE A 380 7.85 -1.62 21.70
N GLU A 381 9.03 -2.25 21.69
CA GLU A 381 10.25 -1.71 21.09
C GLU A 381 10.11 -1.45 19.59
N TYR A 382 9.47 -2.36 18.84
CA TYR A 382 9.23 -2.19 17.40
C TYR A 382 8.18 -1.12 17.10
N VAL A 383 7.18 -0.98 17.99
CA VAL A 383 6.19 0.10 17.92
C VAL A 383 6.89 1.45 18.06
N ILE A 384 7.68 1.62 19.14
CA ILE A 384 8.41 2.85 19.43
C ILE A 384 9.40 3.14 18.31
N PHE A 385 10.16 2.14 17.89
CA PHE A 385 11.12 2.28 16.79
C PHE A 385 10.46 2.76 15.50
N GLY A 386 9.35 2.14 15.09
CA GLY A 386 8.65 2.51 13.85
C GLY A 386 8.13 3.95 13.88
N VAL A 387 7.59 4.39 15.01
CA VAL A 387 7.15 5.77 15.20
C VAL A 387 8.32 6.75 15.16
N ILE A 388 9.42 6.46 15.88
CA ILE A 388 10.64 7.29 15.88
C ILE A 388 11.23 7.37 14.48
N ALA A 389 11.35 6.25 13.78
CA ALA A 389 11.86 6.19 12.41
C ALA A 389 11.04 7.06 11.46
N ALA A 390 9.70 6.97 11.52
CA ALA A 390 8.81 7.80 10.70
C ALA A 390 9.00 9.30 10.98
N ILE A 391 9.08 9.69 12.26
CA ILE A 391 9.32 11.09 12.65
C ILE A 391 10.70 11.56 12.20
N ALA A 392 11.73 10.76 12.37
CA ALA A 392 13.10 11.09 11.96
C ALA A 392 13.22 11.27 10.44
N ILE A 393 12.58 10.37 9.64
CA ILE A 393 12.48 10.52 8.18
C ILE A 393 11.76 11.83 7.82
N TYR A 394 10.67 12.17 8.51
CA TYR A 394 9.92 13.40 8.30
C TYR A 394 10.77 14.65 8.55
N ILE A 395 11.54 14.66 9.63
CA ILE A 395 12.49 15.74 9.94
C ILE A 395 13.56 15.85 8.86
N GLY A 396 14.16 14.72 8.46
CA GLY A 396 15.12 14.66 7.36
C GLY A 396 14.55 15.24 6.07
N ARG A 397 13.31 14.91 5.76
CA ARG A 397 12.60 15.44 4.59
C ARG A 397 12.45 16.96 4.60
N ILE A 398 12.10 17.54 5.74
CA ILE A 398 11.99 18.99 5.90
C ILE A 398 13.33 19.67 5.59
N ILE A 399 14.44 19.12 6.12
CA ILE A 399 15.78 19.63 5.90
C ILE A 399 16.15 19.57 4.43
N ILE A 400 15.98 18.42 3.79
CA ILE A 400 16.31 18.21 2.37
C ILE A 400 15.48 19.15 1.49
N THR A 401 14.18 19.23 1.71
CA THR A 401 13.30 20.08 0.90
C THR A 401 13.70 21.54 0.98
N LYS A 402 14.04 22.04 2.18
CA LYS A 402 14.54 23.41 2.37
C LYS A 402 15.87 23.66 1.65
N SER A 403 16.74 22.66 1.61
CA SER A 403 18.06 22.76 0.95
C SER A 403 17.96 22.67 -0.58
N VAL A 404 17.07 21.83 -1.12
CA VAL A 404 16.94 21.60 -2.56
C VAL A 404 16.04 22.63 -3.23
N LEU A 405 14.89 22.94 -2.65
CA LEU A 405 13.91 23.86 -3.24
C LEU A 405 14.14 25.33 -2.85
N VAL A 406 15.36 25.83 -3.03
CA VAL A 406 15.68 27.22 -2.65
C VAL A 406 15.00 28.24 -3.57
N ARG A 407 14.97 28.00 -4.89
CA ARG A 407 14.43 28.91 -5.91
C ARG A 407 13.41 28.22 -6.80
N GLY A 408 12.50 29.00 -7.40
CA GLY A 408 11.56 28.50 -8.41
C GLY A 408 10.23 27.94 -7.90
N PHE A 409 10.06 27.78 -6.58
CA PHE A 409 8.83 27.23 -5.99
C PHE A 409 8.22 28.21 -4.95
N SER A 410 6.90 28.25 -4.88
CA SER A 410 6.18 29.05 -3.89
C SER A 410 6.43 28.54 -2.45
N LYS A 411 6.11 29.37 -1.46
CA LYS A 411 6.18 28.95 -0.04
C LYS A 411 5.27 27.75 0.23
N LEU A 412 4.10 27.71 -0.43
CA LEU A 412 3.14 26.62 -0.33
C LEU A 412 3.70 25.33 -0.96
N ASP A 413 4.27 25.41 -2.17
CA ASP A 413 4.88 24.27 -2.84
C ASP A 413 5.95 23.61 -1.97
N LYS A 414 6.84 24.44 -1.36
CA LYS A 414 7.91 23.96 -0.47
C LYS A 414 7.34 23.30 0.79
N LYS A 415 6.31 23.90 1.39
CA LYS A 415 5.67 23.36 2.58
C LYS A 415 5.00 22.03 2.30
N VAL A 416 4.23 21.93 1.21
CA VAL A 416 3.59 20.68 0.79
C VAL A 416 4.64 19.61 0.45
N THR A 417 5.67 19.95 -0.32
CA THR A 417 6.76 19.01 -0.66
C THR A 417 7.48 18.48 0.58
N SER A 418 7.66 19.31 1.62
CA SER A 418 8.35 18.90 2.84
C SER A 418 7.55 17.90 3.69
N VAL A 419 6.24 17.85 3.55
CA VAL A 419 5.38 16.94 4.32
C VAL A 419 4.90 15.73 3.49
N MET A 420 5.02 15.78 2.16
CA MET A 420 4.52 14.75 1.26
C MET A 420 5.49 13.57 1.16
N ILE A 421 5.48 12.73 2.18
CA ILE A 421 6.37 11.56 2.30
C ILE A 421 5.62 10.34 2.90
N PRO A 422 4.42 10.01 2.41
CA PRO A 422 3.72 8.82 2.91
C PRO A 422 4.47 7.56 2.48
N ARG A 423 4.61 6.61 3.38
CA ARG A 423 5.06 5.25 3.06
C ARG A 423 3.85 4.41 2.71
N GLY A 424 4.02 3.38 1.87
CA GLY A 424 2.85 2.69 1.33
C GLY A 424 3.08 1.26 0.92
N LEU A 425 2.41 0.89 -0.16
CA LEU A 425 2.24 -0.49 -0.59
C LEU A 425 3.57 -1.19 -0.93
N ALA A 426 4.50 -0.51 -1.60
CA ALA A 426 5.80 -1.10 -1.91
C ALA A 426 6.57 -1.48 -0.63
N ALA A 427 6.62 -0.58 0.37
CA ALA A 427 7.24 -0.87 1.65
C ALA A 427 6.54 -2.03 2.39
N ALA A 428 5.20 -2.04 2.38
CA ALA A 428 4.41 -3.09 3.00
C ALA A 428 4.68 -4.47 2.36
N VAL A 429 4.73 -4.55 1.03
CA VAL A 429 5.04 -5.77 0.29
C VAL A 429 6.47 -6.23 0.58
N LEU A 430 7.45 -5.35 0.47
CA LEU A 430 8.85 -5.68 0.74
C LEU A 430 9.09 -6.14 2.17
N ALA A 431 8.29 -5.66 3.14
CA ALA A 431 8.37 -6.06 4.54
C ALA A 431 8.16 -7.56 4.77
N THR A 432 7.47 -8.25 3.86
CA THR A 432 7.15 -9.67 4.01
C THR A 432 8.20 -10.60 3.44
N PHE A 433 9.10 -10.10 2.57
CA PHE A 433 10.14 -10.92 1.96
C PHE A 433 11.17 -11.47 2.95
N PRO A 434 11.64 -10.74 3.98
CA PRO A 434 12.52 -11.28 5.00
C PRO A 434 11.96 -12.55 5.66
N LEU A 435 10.63 -12.58 5.94
CA LEU A 435 9.96 -13.77 6.50
C LEU A 435 10.04 -14.96 5.55
N SER A 436 9.76 -14.76 4.27
CA SER A 436 9.78 -15.83 3.28
C SER A 436 11.18 -16.33 2.94
N MET A 437 12.20 -15.51 3.17
CA MET A 437 13.60 -15.81 2.90
C MET A 437 14.35 -16.34 4.13
N GLY A 438 13.72 -16.33 5.32
CA GLY A 438 14.36 -16.77 6.57
C GLY A 438 15.51 -15.89 7.02
N LEU A 439 15.46 -14.58 6.74
CA LEU A 439 16.50 -13.65 7.12
C LEU A 439 16.51 -13.39 8.64
N PRO A 440 17.63 -12.92 9.20
CA PRO A 440 17.68 -12.46 10.59
C PRO A 440 16.62 -11.40 10.87
N ASN A 441 16.08 -11.40 12.08
CA ASN A 441 15.05 -10.43 12.51
C ASN A 441 13.80 -10.37 11.61
N ALA A 442 13.52 -11.41 10.82
CA ALA A 442 12.49 -11.43 9.79
C ALA A 442 11.10 -11.01 10.30
N GLU A 443 10.73 -11.43 11.52
CA GLU A 443 9.43 -11.10 12.14
C GLU A 443 9.29 -9.62 12.52
N ALA A 444 10.41 -8.93 12.73
CA ALA A 444 10.38 -7.51 13.11
C ALA A 444 10.09 -6.58 11.92
N TYR A 445 10.47 -6.97 10.69
CA TYR A 445 10.28 -6.12 9.52
C TYR A 445 8.82 -5.73 9.30
N PRO A 446 7.83 -6.66 9.21
CA PRO A 446 6.44 -6.28 9.03
C PRO A 446 5.92 -5.40 10.16
N GLN A 447 6.33 -5.67 11.40
CA GLN A 447 5.89 -4.92 12.58
C GLN A 447 6.41 -3.48 12.53
N ILE A 448 7.71 -3.29 12.38
CA ILE A 448 8.32 -1.96 12.30
C ILE A 448 7.73 -1.17 11.13
N ILE A 449 7.66 -1.79 9.94
CA ILE A 449 7.21 -1.14 8.72
C ILE A 449 5.73 -0.77 8.82
N PHE A 450 4.90 -1.59 9.48
CA PHE A 450 3.52 -1.24 9.80
C PHE A 450 3.44 0.10 10.54
N PHE A 451 4.21 0.29 11.62
CA PHE A 451 4.19 1.54 12.40
C PHE A 451 4.80 2.71 11.65
N VAL A 452 5.80 2.48 10.80
CA VAL A 452 6.33 3.52 9.90
C VAL A 452 5.27 3.97 8.91
N VAL A 453 4.57 3.03 8.27
CA VAL A 453 3.52 3.32 7.28
C VAL A 453 2.38 4.09 7.94
N ILE A 454 1.79 3.55 9.01
CA ILE A 454 0.63 4.19 9.66
C ILE A 454 0.98 5.59 10.19
N THR A 455 2.15 5.76 10.83
CA THR A 455 2.60 7.06 11.35
C THR A 455 2.83 8.07 10.22
N SER A 456 3.48 7.66 9.13
CA SER A 456 3.73 8.53 7.99
C SER A 456 2.43 8.96 7.29
N VAL A 457 1.47 8.04 7.14
CA VAL A 457 0.18 8.32 6.50
C VAL A 457 -0.68 9.23 7.38
N ILE A 458 -0.71 9.01 8.70
CA ILE A 458 -1.40 9.91 9.65
C ILE A 458 -0.77 11.31 9.60
N THR A 459 0.55 11.41 9.62
CA THR A 459 1.27 12.69 9.59
C THR A 459 0.94 13.47 8.31
N VAL A 460 0.97 12.82 7.15
CA VAL A 460 0.62 13.43 5.86
C VAL A 460 -0.85 13.84 5.83
N SER A 461 -1.76 12.99 6.31
CA SER A 461 -3.20 13.29 6.35
C SER A 461 -3.52 14.48 7.25
N TYR A 462 -2.94 14.52 8.45
CA TYR A 462 -3.12 15.62 9.38
C TYR A 462 -2.63 16.94 8.80
N THR A 463 -1.42 16.95 8.24
CA THR A 463 -0.83 18.17 7.65
C THR A 463 -1.62 18.63 6.43
N HIS A 464 -2.13 17.71 5.62
CA HIS A 464 -3.00 18.04 4.47
C HIS A 464 -4.31 18.71 4.91
N LEU A 465 -4.95 18.21 5.95
CA LEU A 465 -6.21 18.75 6.47
C LEU A 465 -6.02 20.12 7.16
N THR A 466 -4.88 20.34 7.80
CA THR A 466 -4.60 21.58 8.54
C THR A 466 -3.95 22.69 7.68
N LEU A 467 -3.31 22.35 6.56
CA LEU A 467 -2.68 23.34 5.67
C LEU A 467 -3.62 24.44 5.17
N PRO A 468 -4.90 24.17 4.77
CA PRO A 468 -5.83 25.23 4.38
C PRO A 468 -6.16 26.20 5.51
N THR A 469 -6.27 25.69 6.75
CA THR A 469 -6.60 26.50 7.93
C THR A 469 -5.40 27.33 8.43
N ILE A 470 -4.18 26.84 8.32
CA ILE A 470 -2.96 27.56 8.71
C ILE A 470 -2.60 28.69 7.72
N LEU A 471 -3.10 28.63 6.48
CA LEU A 471 -2.86 29.66 5.46
C LEU A 471 -3.93 30.78 5.48
N LEU A 472 -4.98 30.62 6.29
CA LEU A 472 -5.99 31.66 6.52
C LEU A 472 -5.67 32.55 7.75
N VAL A 473 -4.59 32.27 8.45
CA VAL A 473 -3.99 33.05 9.53
C VAL A 473 -2.64 33.58 9.06
#